data_4b8925a70a34df5642c4ce5d38402732
#
_entry.id   4b8925a70a34df5642c4ce5d38402732
#
_cell.length_a   1.000
_cell.length_b   1.000
_cell.length_c   1.000
_cell.angle_alpha   90.00
_cell.angle_beta   90.00
_cell.angle_gamma   90.00
#
_symmetry.space_group_name_H-M   'P 1'
#
loop_
_entity.id
_entity.type
_entity.pdbx_description
1 polymer ?
#
loop_
_entity_poly.entity_id
_entity_poly.type
_entity_poly.pdbx_seq_one_letter_code
_entity_poly.pdbx_strand_id
1 'polypeptide(L)'
;PDIAALSKELPVTRDSIAASYIRQEGSGFLIGPYETRGSKPWALDGVDWSFDRELFEGDLERLMPWLERCMDIVPLFKEVGISTVINGLITHTPDDNLLVGPAKGLKNFWNLCGASIGIAQGGIGKYLAQWMVHGQTELNMASLDSRRFDKWADKTYCTTRAIESYERMYSFASPNENRPHGRPIRVSALHTLLSQKGAIHTVNTGYEKPSWFTTDEIRNETLTWAHSEAHEAVLQECVAVQNSCGITDISGTAKFRITGKDAFKFLDNLSCNKLPSNDGRIGLTLFHAPMGGIQAEQTVSRIN
;
A
#
# COMPACT_ATOMS: atom_id res chain seq x y z
N PRO A 1 -39.41 -5.32 5.82
CA PRO A 1 -39.94 -6.14 4.74
C PRO A 1 -39.36 -7.53 4.87
N ASP A 2 -40.21 -8.52 4.64
CA ASP A 2 -39.80 -9.91 4.70
C ASP A 2 -39.01 -10.26 3.42
N ILE A 3 -37.68 -10.19 3.49
CA ILE A 3 -36.80 -10.61 2.40
C ILE A 3 -36.66 -12.14 2.31
N ALA A 4 -37.21 -12.88 3.27
CA ALA A 4 -37.28 -14.35 3.21
C ALA A 4 -38.14 -14.83 2.02
N ALA A 5 -38.98 -13.95 1.45
CA ALA A 5 -39.72 -14.23 0.21
C ALA A 5 -38.84 -14.18 -1.06
N LEU A 6 -37.60 -13.71 -1.01
CA LEU A 6 -36.72 -13.72 -2.15
C LEU A 6 -36.28 -15.16 -2.46
N SER A 7 -36.47 -15.58 -3.69
CA SER A 7 -36.18 -16.95 -4.16
C SER A 7 -34.67 -17.25 -4.24
N LYS A 8 -33.81 -16.23 -4.11
CA LYS A 8 -32.34 -16.34 -4.17
C LYS A 8 -31.71 -15.36 -3.20
N GLU A 9 -30.60 -15.79 -2.60
CA GLU A 9 -29.72 -14.90 -1.84
C GLU A 9 -29.21 -13.75 -2.71
N LEU A 10 -29.25 -12.55 -2.17
CA LEU A 10 -28.76 -11.37 -2.86
C LEU A 10 -27.21 -11.33 -2.81
N PRO A 11 -26.55 -10.91 -3.88
CA PRO A 11 -25.11 -10.76 -3.88
C PRO A 11 -24.69 -9.65 -2.92
N VAL A 12 -23.48 -9.77 -2.36
CA VAL A 12 -22.86 -8.68 -1.63
C VAL A 12 -22.61 -7.52 -2.58
N THR A 13 -23.14 -6.36 -2.24
CA THR A 13 -23.00 -5.13 -3.03
C THR A 13 -21.99 -4.22 -2.34
N ARG A 14 -21.07 -3.65 -3.12
CA ARG A 14 -20.17 -2.58 -2.69
C ARG A 14 -20.47 -1.34 -3.52
N ASP A 15 -20.73 -0.23 -2.83
CA ASP A 15 -21.02 1.04 -3.47
C ASP A 15 -20.02 2.10 -3.02
N SER A 16 -19.35 2.73 -4.00
CA SER A 16 -18.31 3.72 -3.74
C SER A 16 -18.87 5.12 -3.48
N ILE A 17 -20.11 5.42 -3.91
CA ILE A 17 -20.77 6.70 -3.67
C ILE A 17 -21.29 6.74 -2.24
N ALA A 18 -21.96 5.65 -1.80
CA ALA A 18 -22.38 5.50 -0.42
C ALA A 18 -21.21 5.18 0.54
N ALA A 19 -20.04 4.85 -0.01
CA ALA A 19 -18.88 4.34 0.73
C ALA A 19 -19.26 3.19 1.67
N SER A 20 -20.01 2.21 1.15
CA SER A 20 -20.63 1.18 1.98
C SER A 20 -20.68 -0.16 1.25
N TYR A 21 -20.76 -1.22 2.02
CA TYR A 21 -21.20 -2.52 1.51
C TYR A 21 -22.57 -2.87 2.10
N ILE A 22 -23.34 -3.62 1.33
CA ILE A 22 -24.66 -4.09 1.69
C ILE A 22 -24.72 -5.58 1.39
N ARG A 23 -25.17 -6.38 2.35
CA ARG A 23 -25.41 -7.79 2.16
C ARG A 23 -26.65 -8.27 2.89
N GLN A 24 -27.24 -9.32 2.40
CA GLN A 24 -28.31 -10.00 3.11
C GLN A 24 -27.77 -10.69 4.37
N GLU A 25 -28.49 -10.56 5.47
CA GLU A 25 -28.18 -11.22 6.74
C GLU A 25 -29.50 -11.75 7.33
N GLY A 26 -29.73 -13.06 7.21
CA GLY A 26 -31.00 -13.69 7.58
C GLY A 26 -32.19 -13.04 6.85
N SER A 27 -33.16 -12.55 7.60
CA SER A 27 -34.32 -11.82 7.05
C SER A 27 -34.13 -10.30 6.94
N GLY A 28 -32.93 -9.81 7.16
CA GLY A 28 -32.59 -8.39 7.10
C GLY A 28 -31.37 -8.09 6.20
N PHE A 29 -30.84 -6.89 6.37
CA PHE A 29 -29.63 -6.46 5.70
C PHE A 29 -28.57 -6.03 6.73
N LEU A 30 -27.32 -6.34 6.43
CA LEU A 30 -26.18 -5.76 7.08
C LEU A 30 -25.62 -4.68 6.15
N ILE A 31 -25.50 -3.45 6.66
CA ILE A 31 -24.93 -2.29 5.97
C ILE A 31 -23.65 -1.92 6.71
N GLY A 32 -22.55 -1.88 6.01
CA GLY A 32 -21.23 -1.51 6.56
C GLY A 32 -20.69 -0.25 5.91
N PRO A 33 -21.03 0.93 6.46
CA PRO A 33 -20.45 2.19 6.02
C PRO A 33 -18.97 2.29 6.39
N TYR A 34 -18.21 3.01 5.55
CA TYR A 34 -16.86 3.45 5.82
C TYR A 34 -16.84 4.97 5.77
N GLU A 35 -16.59 5.60 6.91
CA GLU A 35 -16.57 7.06 6.97
C GLU A 35 -15.45 7.62 6.10
N THR A 36 -15.80 8.40 5.10
CA THR A 36 -14.83 9.04 4.19
C THR A 36 -14.19 10.30 4.76
N ARG A 37 -14.56 10.65 5.99
CA ARG A 37 -14.03 11.76 6.78
C ARG A 37 -14.42 11.61 8.24
N GLY A 38 -13.59 12.14 9.13
CA GLY A 38 -13.89 12.15 10.55
C GLY A 38 -13.84 10.78 11.21
N SER A 39 -13.10 9.84 10.62
CA SER A 39 -12.84 8.54 11.21
C SER A 39 -12.16 8.67 12.57
N LYS A 40 -12.44 7.74 13.49
CA LYS A 40 -11.90 7.77 14.84
C LYS A 40 -10.65 6.90 14.96
N PRO A 41 -9.45 7.51 15.07
CA PRO A 41 -8.18 6.76 15.14
C PRO A 41 -7.90 6.30 16.58
N TRP A 42 -8.31 5.12 16.92
CA TRP A 42 -8.02 4.50 18.21
C TRP A 42 -6.52 4.36 18.52
N ALA A 43 -5.67 4.34 17.48
CA ALA A 43 -4.24 4.20 17.63
C ALA A 43 -3.56 5.39 18.33
N LEU A 44 -4.16 6.59 18.34
CA LEU A 44 -3.61 7.76 19.04
C LEU A 44 -3.65 7.59 20.56
N ASP A 45 -4.82 7.24 21.05
CA ASP A 45 -5.06 7.11 22.49
C ASP A 45 -4.76 5.69 22.99
N GLY A 46 -4.77 4.73 22.06
CA GLY A 46 -4.64 3.30 22.36
C GLY A 46 -5.97 2.72 22.86
N VAL A 47 -5.92 1.44 23.17
CA VAL A 47 -6.93 0.72 23.91
C VAL A 47 -6.27 0.09 25.14
N ASP A 48 -7.02 -0.14 26.19
CA ASP A 48 -6.51 -0.81 27.37
C ASP A 48 -5.99 -2.22 27.03
N TRP A 49 -4.97 -2.70 27.71
CA TRP A 49 -4.45 -4.06 27.52
C TRP A 49 -5.45 -5.16 27.86
N SER A 50 -6.46 -4.85 28.67
CA SER A 50 -7.57 -5.75 28.96
C SER A 50 -8.62 -5.81 27.86
N PHE A 51 -8.57 -4.91 26.85
CA PHE A 51 -9.50 -4.90 25.74
C PHE A 51 -9.33 -6.18 24.89
N ASP A 52 -10.27 -7.10 25.03
CA ASP A 52 -10.28 -8.40 24.35
C ASP A 52 -11.67 -8.70 23.80
N ARG A 53 -11.79 -8.84 22.49
CA ARG A 53 -13.03 -9.22 21.78
C ARG A 53 -14.24 -8.35 22.06
N GLU A 54 -14.01 -7.16 22.55
CA GLU A 54 -15.05 -6.21 22.86
C GLU A 54 -15.43 -5.38 21.65
N LEU A 55 -16.68 -4.92 21.63
CA LEU A 55 -17.17 -3.91 20.74
C LEU A 55 -17.37 -2.63 21.54
N PHE A 56 -17.22 -1.50 20.88
CA PHE A 56 -17.59 -0.22 21.46
C PHE A 56 -19.10 -0.02 21.39
N GLU A 57 -19.60 0.93 22.19
CA GLU A 57 -20.99 1.36 22.07
C GLU A 57 -21.29 1.82 20.64
N GLY A 58 -22.46 1.47 20.14
CA GLY A 58 -22.90 1.84 18.81
C GLY A 58 -23.09 3.34 18.67
N ASP A 59 -22.55 3.93 17.62
CA ASP A 59 -22.62 5.37 17.33
C ASP A 59 -23.41 5.59 16.04
N LEU A 60 -24.73 5.56 16.17
CA LEU A 60 -25.62 5.71 15.02
C LEU A 60 -25.56 7.11 14.42
N GLU A 61 -25.44 8.14 15.26
CA GLU A 61 -25.38 9.53 14.80
C GLU A 61 -24.18 9.75 13.88
N ARG A 62 -23.02 9.20 14.23
CA ARG A 62 -21.82 9.23 13.39
C ARG A 62 -22.02 8.55 12.05
N LEU A 63 -22.80 7.46 11.99
CA LEU A 63 -23.05 6.69 10.77
C LEU A 63 -24.12 7.31 9.84
N MET A 64 -25.00 8.15 10.37
CA MET A 64 -26.17 8.66 9.63
C MET A 64 -25.84 9.24 8.26
N PRO A 65 -24.77 10.07 8.06
CA PRO A 65 -24.49 10.65 6.75
C PRO A 65 -24.24 9.61 5.63
N TRP A 66 -23.73 8.44 5.98
CA TRP A 66 -23.50 7.34 5.03
C TRP A 66 -24.72 6.43 4.91
N LEU A 67 -25.47 6.23 5.97
CA LEU A 67 -26.74 5.50 5.94
C LEU A 67 -27.77 6.21 5.08
N GLU A 68 -27.86 7.53 5.15
CA GLU A 68 -28.74 8.32 4.26
C GLU A 68 -28.41 8.09 2.78
N ARG A 69 -27.13 8.02 2.41
CA ARG A 69 -26.71 7.67 1.04
C ARG A 69 -27.13 6.25 0.67
N CYS A 70 -27.04 5.29 1.60
CA CYS A 70 -27.54 3.94 1.36
C CYS A 70 -29.08 3.93 1.18
N MET A 71 -29.82 4.76 1.90
CA MET A 71 -31.26 4.92 1.76
C MET A 71 -31.65 5.55 0.40
N ASP A 72 -30.80 6.37 -0.17
CA ASP A 72 -31.05 6.93 -1.52
C ASP A 72 -30.83 5.89 -2.62
N ILE A 73 -29.89 4.96 -2.43
CA ILE A 73 -29.62 3.87 -3.35
C ILE A 73 -30.66 2.75 -3.22
N VAL A 74 -31.05 2.43 -1.99
CA VAL A 74 -32.04 1.40 -1.65
C VAL A 74 -33.15 2.04 -0.84
N PRO A 75 -34.21 2.60 -1.48
CA PRO A 75 -35.25 3.35 -0.81
C PRO A 75 -35.98 2.58 0.31
N LEU A 76 -36.01 1.25 0.22
CA LEU A 76 -36.56 0.37 1.24
C LEU A 76 -35.95 0.60 2.63
N PHE A 77 -34.68 1.03 2.71
CA PHE A 77 -34.04 1.29 3.98
C PHE A 77 -34.62 2.49 4.74
N LYS A 78 -35.40 3.35 4.08
CA LYS A 78 -36.15 4.44 4.71
C LYS A 78 -37.37 3.95 5.49
N GLU A 79 -37.86 2.75 5.17
CA GLU A 79 -39.09 2.18 5.72
C GLU A 79 -38.85 1.16 6.84
N VAL A 80 -37.57 0.83 7.10
CA VAL A 80 -37.20 -0.21 8.08
C VAL A 80 -36.41 0.37 9.24
N GLY A 81 -36.52 -0.28 10.40
CA GLY A 81 -35.72 0.08 11.59
C GLY A 81 -34.34 -0.55 11.60
N ILE A 82 -33.46 0.02 12.43
CA ILE A 82 -32.13 -0.51 12.73
C ILE A 82 -32.24 -1.35 14.00
N SER A 83 -31.88 -2.61 13.94
CA SER A 83 -31.91 -3.51 15.09
C SER A 83 -30.64 -3.45 15.94
N THR A 84 -29.50 -3.30 15.32
CA THR A 84 -28.19 -3.36 15.99
C THR A 84 -27.18 -2.47 15.28
N VAL A 85 -26.36 -1.77 16.05
CA VAL A 85 -25.20 -1.04 15.55
C VAL A 85 -23.94 -1.70 16.08
N ILE A 86 -23.04 -2.08 15.19
CA ILE A 86 -21.75 -2.71 15.52
C ILE A 86 -20.65 -1.67 15.34
N ASN A 87 -19.86 -1.46 16.40
CA ASN A 87 -18.73 -0.56 16.40
C ASN A 87 -17.49 -1.30 16.91
N GLY A 88 -16.48 -1.47 16.06
CA GLY A 88 -15.29 -2.24 16.40
C GLY A 88 -14.03 -1.70 15.73
N LEU A 89 -12.89 -2.17 16.19
CA LEU A 89 -11.58 -1.80 15.65
C LEU A 89 -11.32 -2.46 14.29
N ILE A 90 -10.80 -1.69 13.35
CA ILE A 90 -10.29 -2.18 12.08
C ILE A 90 -8.79 -1.89 12.02
N THR A 91 -8.00 -2.91 11.68
CA THR A 91 -6.55 -2.79 11.57
C THR A 91 -6.16 -2.25 10.19
N HIS A 92 -5.39 -1.16 10.17
CA HIS A 92 -4.76 -0.63 8.98
C HIS A 92 -3.26 -0.52 9.17
N THR A 93 -2.50 -0.94 8.15
CA THR A 93 -1.07 -0.70 8.06
C THR A 93 -0.79 0.58 7.27
N PRO A 94 0.41 1.19 7.38
CA PRO A 94 0.70 2.43 6.68
C PRO A 94 0.67 2.36 5.14
N ASP A 95 0.76 1.16 4.57
CA ASP A 95 0.79 0.92 3.12
C ASP A 95 -0.32 -0.04 2.64
N ASP A 96 -1.27 -0.34 3.49
CA ASP A 96 -2.40 -1.27 3.26
C ASP A 96 -2.00 -2.73 3.01
N ASN A 97 -0.72 -3.08 3.05
CA ASN A 97 -0.27 -4.45 2.94
C ASN A 97 -0.16 -5.12 4.32
N LEU A 98 -0.34 -6.42 4.36
CA LEU A 98 -0.17 -7.21 5.59
C LEU A 98 1.23 -7.05 6.18
N LEU A 99 1.35 -7.34 7.48
CA LEU A 99 2.61 -7.52 8.17
C LEU A 99 2.85 -9.02 8.36
N VAL A 100 3.73 -9.59 7.54
CA VAL A 100 4.02 -11.03 7.52
C VAL A 100 5.51 -11.26 7.64
N GLY A 101 5.88 -12.34 8.36
CA GLY A 101 7.28 -12.77 8.44
C GLY A 101 7.94 -12.45 9.78
N PRO A 102 9.27 -12.60 9.85
CA PRO A 102 10.00 -12.45 11.11
C PRO A 102 9.99 -11.00 11.59
N ALA A 103 9.86 -10.83 12.89
CA ALA A 103 9.95 -9.50 13.50
C ALA A 103 11.40 -9.00 13.54
N LYS A 104 11.58 -7.70 13.35
CA LYS A 104 12.89 -7.07 13.39
C LYS A 104 13.50 -7.15 14.79
N GLY A 105 14.71 -7.67 14.90
CA GLY A 105 15.45 -7.74 16.15
C GLY A 105 15.03 -8.83 17.15
N LEU A 106 14.02 -9.64 16.82
CA LEU A 106 13.56 -10.74 17.66
C LEU A 106 13.78 -12.09 16.97
N LYS A 107 14.32 -13.05 17.69
CA LYS A 107 14.43 -14.44 17.20
C LYS A 107 13.13 -15.19 17.48
N ASN A 108 12.69 -16.01 16.52
CA ASN A 108 11.52 -16.89 16.63
C ASN A 108 10.20 -16.13 16.91
N PHE A 109 10.16 -14.84 16.65
CA PHE A 109 8.93 -14.06 16.69
C PHE A 109 8.49 -13.73 15.27
N TRP A 110 7.27 -14.11 14.94
CA TRP A 110 6.71 -14.01 13.60
C TRP A 110 5.42 -13.21 13.61
N ASN A 111 5.25 -12.36 12.62
CA ASN A 111 4.05 -11.56 12.44
C ASN A 111 3.13 -12.19 11.38
N LEU A 112 1.84 -12.15 11.64
CA LEU A 112 0.77 -12.40 10.68
C LEU A 112 -0.42 -11.53 11.06
N CYS A 113 -0.38 -10.26 10.68
CA CYS A 113 -1.38 -9.29 11.08
C CYS A 113 -1.52 -8.15 10.05
N GLY A 114 -2.35 -7.17 10.35
CA GLY A 114 -2.53 -5.99 9.52
C GLY A 114 -3.57 -6.15 8.41
N ALA A 115 -4.33 -7.25 8.41
CA ALA A 115 -5.43 -7.43 7.47
C ALA A 115 -6.69 -6.73 7.99
N SER A 116 -7.15 -5.71 7.29
CA SER A 116 -8.47 -5.13 7.54
C SER A 116 -9.60 -6.10 7.20
N ILE A 117 -9.35 -7.02 6.26
CA ILE A 117 -10.29 -8.07 5.84
C ILE A 117 -9.63 -9.42 6.05
N GLY A 118 -10.18 -10.23 6.96
CA GLY A 118 -9.62 -11.52 7.36
C GLY A 118 -9.48 -12.57 6.24
N ILE A 119 -10.17 -12.41 5.12
CA ILE A 119 -10.11 -13.32 3.95
C ILE A 119 -8.68 -13.51 3.45
N ALA A 120 -7.86 -12.46 3.44
CA ALA A 120 -6.48 -12.51 2.92
C ALA A 120 -5.57 -13.42 3.76
N GLN A 121 -5.94 -13.74 5.00
CA GLN A 121 -5.08 -14.46 5.93
C GLN A 121 -4.94 -15.95 5.58
N GLY A 122 -5.93 -16.56 4.96
CA GLY A 122 -5.91 -17.99 4.63
C GLY A 122 -4.76 -18.38 3.71
N GLY A 123 -4.59 -17.68 2.58
CA GLY A 123 -3.48 -17.92 1.65
C GLY A 123 -2.12 -17.55 2.21
N ILE A 124 -2.04 -16.47 2.96
CA ILE A 124 -0.79 -15.98 3.55
C ILE A 124 -0.23 -16.94 4.60
N GLY A 125 -1.08 -17.66 5.33
CA GLY A 125 -0.65 -18.68 6.30
C GLY A 125 0.25 -19.76 5.66
N LYS A 126 -0.05 -20.19 4.42
CA LYS A 126 0.80 -21.11 3.66
C LYS A 126 2.22 -20.56 3.49
N TYR A 127 2.34 -19.31 3.04
CA TYR A 127 3.64 -18.70 2.76
C TYR A 127 4.42 -18.40 4.03
N LEU A 128 3.74 -18.00 5.10
CA LEU A 128 4.39 -17.85 6.41
C LEU A 128 4.94 -19.17 6.90
N ALA A 129 4.18 -20.27 6.80
CA ALA A 129 4.64 -21.59 7.18
C ALA A 129 5.86 -22.04 6.35
N GLN A 130 5.84 -21.82 5.02
CA GLN A 130 7.01 -22.07 4.17
C GLN A 130 8.24 -21.28 4.64
N TRP A 131 8.04 -20.00 4.95
CA TRP A 131 9.13 -19.16 5.41
C TRP A 131 9.72 -19.63 6.74
N MET A 132 8.87 -20.02 7.69
CA MET A 132 9.30 -20.55 8.99
C MET A 132 10.07 -21.87 8.86
N VAL A 133 9.63 -22.77 7.98
CA VAL A 133 10.20 -24.12 7.84
C VAL A 133 11.42 -24.15 6.91
N HIS A 134 11.36 -23.41 5.81
CA HIS A 134 12.37 -23.47 4.74
C HIS A 134 13.27 -22.25 4.69
N GLY A 135 13.02 -21.20 5.49
CA GLY A 135 13.75 -19.94 5.45
C GLY A 135 13.44 -19.06 4.23
N GLN A 136 12.61 -19.54 3.31
CA GLN A 136 12.20 -18.82 2.09
C GLN A 136 10.81 -19.26 1.65
N THR A 137 10.21 -18.48 0.76
CA THR A 137 8.88 -18.73 0.19
C THR A 137 8.96 -18.91 -1.32
N GLU A 138 7.99 -19.61 -1.91
CA GLU A 138 7.88 -19.74 -3.37
C GLU A 138 7.51 -18.42 -4.07
N LEU A 139 6.88 -17.48 -3.36
CA LEU A 139 6.57 -16.13 -3.83
C LEU A 139 7.44 -15.10 -3.15
N ASN A 140 7.70 -13.98 -3.84
CA ASN A 140 8.37 -12.85 -3.22
C ASN A 140 7.45 -12.18 -2.19
N MET A 141 7.85 -12.21 -0.92
CA MET A 141 7.11 -11.66 0.22
C MET A 141 7.62 -10.27 0.66
N ALA A 142 8.51 -9.64 -0.10
CA ALA A 142 9.16 -8.38 0.32
C ALA A 142 8.15 -7.25 0.60
N SER A 143 7.06 -7.17 -0.16
CA SER A 143 6.00 -6.18 0.05
C SER A 143 5.17 -6.42 1.30
N LEU A 144 5.20 -7.63 1.86
CA LEU A 144 4.49 -8.03 3.07
C LEU A 144 5.42 -8.17 4.28
N ASP A 145 6.74 -8.23 4.05
CA ASP A 145 7.72 -8.38 5.13
C ASP A 145 7.59 -7.25 6.14
N SER A 146 7.29 -7.59 7.39
CA SER A 146 7.11 -6.60 8.46
C SER A 146 8.36 -5.73 8.69
N ARG A 147 9.54 -6.22 8.29
CA ARG A 147 10.83 -5.51 8.38
C ARG A 147 11.00 -4.39 7.35
N ARG A 148 10.06 -4.25 6.40
CA ARG A 148 10.03 -3.11 5.46
C ARG A 148 9.83 -1.76 6.17
N PHE A 149 9.25 -1.78 7.35
CA PHE A 149 9.15 -0.61 8.23
C PHE A 149 10.32 -0.56 9.22
N ASP A 150 10.72 0.65 9.57
CA ASP A 150 11.75 0.92 10.56
C ASP A 150 11.32 2.11 11.44
N LYS A 151 12.23 2.66 12.23
CA LYS A 151 12.02 3.80 13.13
C LYS A 151 11.40 5.03 12.46
N TRP A 152 11.51 5.16 11.13
CA TRP A 152 10.89 6.23 10.37
C TRP A 152 9.35 6.13 10.34
N ALA A 153 8.81 4.92 10.46
CA ALA A 153 7.37 4.68 10.53
C ALA A 153 6.93 4.71 12.01
N ASP A 154 6.95 5.90 12.58
CA ASP A 154 6.54 6.14 13.96
C ASP A 154 5.02 6.08 14.14
N LYS A 155 4.56 6.24 15.39
CA LYS A 155 3.14 6.20 15.73
C LYS A 155 2.33 7.24 14.96
N THR A 156 2.85 8.46 14.83
CA THR A 156 2.18 9.56 14.14
C THR A 156 2.00 9.25 12.65
N TYR A 157 3.07 8.81 11.99
CA TYR A 157 3.01 8.39 10.59
C TYR A 157 2.02 7.25 10.39
N CYS A 158 2.14 6.19 11.19
CA CYS A 158 1.27 5.02 11.07
C CYS A 158 -0.21 5.38 11.26
N THR A 159 -0.53 6.21 12.26
CA THR A 159 -1.91 6.64 12.52
C THR A 159 -2.46 7.51 11.39
N THR A 160 -1.67 8.47 10.93
CA THR A 160 -2.07 9.37 9.85
C THR A 160 -2.34 8.61 8.55
N ARG A 161 -1.49 7.62 8.24
CA ARG A 161 -1.67 6.75 7.09
C ARG A 161 -2.87 5.81 7.25
N ALA A 162 -3.09 5.26 8.46
CA ALA A 162 -4.23 4.39 8.74
C ALA A 162 -5.58 5.12 8.58
N ILE A 163 -5.67 6.37 9.03
CA ILE A 163 -6.84 7.23 8.83
C ILE A 163 -7.11 7.39 7.33
N GLU A 164 -6.11 7.82 6.57
CA GLU A 164 -6.23 8.01 5.12
C GLU A 164 -6.64 6.71 4.41
N SER A 165 -6.06 5.59 4.78
CA SER A 165 -6.37 4.27 4.22
C SER A 165 -7.82 3.87 4.48
N TYR A 166 -8.30 4.07 5.70
CA TYR A 166 -9.69 3.79 6.06
C TYR A 166 -10.67 4.69 5.30
N GLU A 167 -10.45 6.00 5.31
CA GLU A 167 -11.33 6.99 4.68
C GLU A 167 -11.40 6.82 3.15
N ARG A 168 -10.37 6.24 2.56
CA ARG A 168 -10.27 6.00 1.10
C ARG A 168 -10.61 4.57 0.67
N MET A 169 -10.94 3.69 1.60
CA MET A 169 -11.17 2.26 1.30
C MET A 169 -12.21 2.03 0.18
N TYR A 170 -13.22 2.89 0.09
CA TYR A 170 -14.27 2.83 -0.93
C TYR A 170 -14.11 3.86 -2.03
N SER A 171 -13.06 4.68 -2.00
CA SER A 171 -12.80 5.67 -3.06
C SER A 171 -12.22 5.00 -4.30
N PHE A 172 -12.53 5.56 -5.46
CA PHE A 172 -11.82 5.25 -6.69
C PHE A 172 -10.48 6.02 -6.68
N ALA A 173 -9.39 5.28 -6.81
CA ALA A 173 -8.08 5.88 -7.00
C ALA A 173 -7.90 6.24 -8.47
N SER A 174 -7.54 7.48 -8.77
CA SER A 174 -7.11 7.88 -10.11
C SER A 174 -5.70 7.35 -10.40
N PRO A 175 -5.35 7.07 -11.67
CA PRO A 175 -3.98 6.77 -12.03
C PRO A 175 -3.02 7.86 -11.53
N ASN A 176 -1.86 7.46 -11.05
CA ASN A 176 -0.81 8.35 -10.49
C ASN A 176 -1.22 9.17 -9.27
N GLU A 177 -2.37 8.92 -8.68
CA GLU A 177 -2.78 9.61 -7.47
C GLU A 177 -1.84 9.30 -6.32
N ASN A 178 -1.23 10.35 -5.77
CA ASN A 178 -0.39 10.26 -4.59
C ASN A 178 -1.20 10.53 -3.33
N ARG A 179 -1.07 9.68 -2.33
CA ARG A 179 -1.67 9.90 -1.02
C ARG A 179 -0.85 10.93 -0.24
N PRO A 180 -1.44 12.07 0.17
CA PRO A 180 -0.68 13.18 0.74
C PRO A 180 -0.29 13.00 2.22
N HIS A 181 -1.05 12.19 2.98
CA HIS A 181 -0.89 12.12 4.42
C HIS A 181 0.43 11.44 4.85
N GLY A 182 1.03 11.97 5.92
CA GLY A 182 2.30 11.46 6.45
C GLY A 182 3.53 11.74 5.58
N ARG A 183 3.45 12.70 4.65
CA ARG A 183 4.53 13.07 3.73
C ARG A 183 5.06 14.48 4.01
N PRO A 184 6.35 14.76 3.70
CA PRO A 184 7.40 13.78 3.39
C PRO A 184 7.89 13.08 4.66
N ILE A 185 8.28 11.79 4.58
CA ILE A 185 8.84 11.06 5.73
C ILE A 185 10.28 10.61 5.50
N ARG A 186 10.60 10.13 4.32
CA ARG A 186 11.96 9.75 3.92
C ARG A 186 12.34 10.47 2.65
N VAL A 187 13.42 11.23 2.70
CA VAL A 187 13.86 12.08 1.60
C VAL A 187 15.33 11.86 1.28
N SER A 188 15.72 12.10 0.04
CA SER A 188 17.13 12.17 -0.35
C SER A 188 17.74 13.51 0.04
N ALA A 189 19.08 13.58 0.03
CA ALA A 189 19.79 14.85 0.20
C ALA A 189 19.46 15.87 -0.92
N LEU A 190 18.95 15.40 -2.05
CA LEU A 190 18.60 16.24 -3.19
C LEU A 190 17.15 16.72 -3.16
N HIS A 191 16.32 16.21 -2.27
CA HIS A 191 14.87 16.47 -2.25
C HIS A 191 14.52 17.96 -2.30
N THR A 192 15.12 18.78 -1.44
CA THR A 192 14.86 20.22 -1.40
C THR A 192 15.26 20.91 -2.71
N LEU A 193 16.43 20.57 -3.25
CA LEU A 193 16.91 21.13 -4.51
C LEU A 193 15.99 20.74 -5.67
N LEU A 194 15.57 19.48 -5.74
CA LEU A 194 14.68 18.98 -6.79
C LEU A 194 13.30 19.61 -6.68
N SER A 195 12.77 19.78 -5.47
CA SER A 195 11.50 20.49 -5.24
C SER A 195 11.55 21.94 -5.70
N GLN A 196 12.67 22.65 -5.42
CA GLN A 196 12.90 24.02 -5.91
C GLN A 196 12.97 24.10 -7.46
N LYS A 197 13.35 23.01 -8.10
CA LYS A 197 13.37 22.86 -9.57
C LYS A 197 12.03 22.38 -10.16
N GLY A 198 10.98 22.31 -9.35
CA GLY A 198 9.65 21.94 -9.79
C GLY A 198 9.37 20.42 -9.75
N ALA A 199 10.17 19.62 -9.05
CA ALA A 199 9.88 18.19 -8.95
C ALA A 199 8.55 17.95 -8.23
N ILE A 200 7.68 17.20 -8.88
CA ILE A 200 6.51 16.57 -8.28
C ILE A 200 6.96 15.18 -7.81
N HIS A 201 6.76 14.90 -6.52
CA HIS A 201 7.25 13.67 -5.92
C HIS A 201 6.15 12.62 -5.79
N THR A 202 6.54 11.37 -6.04
CA THR A 202 5.78 10.17 -5.64
C THR A 202 6.50 9.48 -4.49
N VAL A 203 5.80 8.58 -3.80
CA VAL A 203 6.35 7.86 -2.66
C VAL A 203 6.40 6.36 -2.90
N ASN A 204 7.51 5.74 -2.53
CA ASN A 204 7.65 4.30 -2.50
C ASN A 204 8.24 3.87 -1.15
N THR A 205 7.51 3.06 -0.40
CA THR A 205 7.89 2.61 0.96
C THR A 205 8.34 3.79 1.85
N GLY A 206 7.53 4.86 1.84
CA GLY A 206 7.80 6.09 2.57
C GLY A 206 8.93 6.97 1.98
N TYR A 207 9.61 6.56 0.92
CA TYR A 207 10.72 7.30 0.31
C TYR A 207 10.23 8.16 -0.84
N GLU A 208 10.45 9.47 -0.74
CA GLU A 208 10.11 10.44 -1.77
C GLU A 208 11.07 10.34 -2.95
N LYS A 209 10.52 10.28 -4.15
CA LYS A 209 11.32 10.36 -5.39
C LYS A 209 10.62 11.26 -6.41
N PRO A 210 11.36 11.98 -7.25
CA PRO A 210 10.77 12.73 -8.36
C PRO A 210 9.99 11.78 -9.27
N SER A 211 8.80 12.18 -9.64
CA SER A 211 7.98 11.52 -10.66
C SER A 211 8.11 12.23 -11.99
N TRP A 212 7.98 13.55 -11.99
CA TRP A 212 8.15 14.44 -13.13
C TRP A 212 8.45 15.85 -12.65
N PHE A 213 8.79 16.76 -13.55
CA PHE A 213 9.08 18.16 -13.22
C PHE A 213 8.07 19.09 -13.87
N THR A 214 7.57 20.06 -13.09
CA THR A 214 6.70 21.12 -13.61
C THR A 214 7.49 22.02 -14.57
N THR A 215 6.78 22.56 -15.55
CA THR A 215 7.28 23.60 -16.45
C THR A 215 6.56 24.92 -16.17
N ASP A 216 6.97 26.00 -16.84
CA ASP A 216 6.26 27.28 -16.71
C ASP A 216 4.80 27.19 -17.20
N GLU A 217 4.54 26.28 -18.13
CA GLU A 217 3.21 26.04 -18.72
C GLU A 217 2.40 25.02 -17.91
N ILE A 218 3.06 24.01 -17.32
CA ILE A 218 2.42 22.89 -16.64
C ILE A 218 2.84 22.87 -15.17
N ARG A 219 2.00 23.41 -14.30
CA ARG A 219 2.31 23.56 -12.85
C ARG A 219 1.59 22.55 -11.95
N ASN A 220 0.46 22.03 -12.39
CA ASN A 220 -0.35 21.08 -11.66
C ASN A 220 -0.78 19.93 -12.55
N GLU A 221 -1.05 18.79 -11.94
CA GLU A 221 -1.59 17.64 -12.63
C GLU A 221 -3.08 17.48 -12.26
N THR A 222 -3.93 17.43 -13.28
CA THR A 222 -5.32 17.01 -13.10
C THR A 222 -5.38 15.51 -13.16
N LEU A 223 -5.84 14.88 -12.07
CA LEU A 223 -6.01 13.43 -12.04
C LEU A 223 -7.08 12.99 -13.04
N THR A 224 -6.71 12.11 -13.97
CA THR A 224 -7.56 11.64 -15.05
C THR A 224 -7.22 10.21 -15.45
N TRP A 225 -8.17 9.51 -16.08
CA TRP A 225 -7.96 8.21 -16.71
C TRP A 225 -7.37 8.32 -18.13
N ALA A 226 -7.33 9.53 -18.69
CA ALA A 226 -6.63 9.84 -19.93
C ALA A 226 -5.19 10.30 -19.65
N HIS A 227 -4.50 10.85 -20.65
CA HIS A 227 -3.22 11.49 -20.45
C HIS A 227 -3.43 12.79 -19.66
N SER A 228 -2.72 12.94 -18.54
CA SER A 228 -2.68 14.18 -17.77
C SER A 228 -1.67 15.16 -18.36
N GLU A 229 -1.67 16.38 -17.85
CA GLU A 229 -0.69 17.42 -18.23
C GLU A 229 0.76 16.95 -17.96
N ALA A 230 0.98 16.09 -16.96
CA ALA A 230 2.28 15.49 -16.67
C ALA A 230 2.84 14.68 -17.84
N HIS A 231 1.97 14.12 -18.71
CA HIS A 231 2.40 13.36 -19.88
C HIS A 231 3.26 14.19 -20.83
N GLU A 232 2.88 15.43 -21.09
CA GLU A 232 3.64 16.32 -21.98
C GLU A 232 4.99 16.72 -21.36
N ALA A 233 5.02 17.01 -20.05
CA ALA A 233 6.27 17.28 -19.35
C ALA A 233 7.23 16.09 -19.39
N VAL A 234 6.73 14.88 -19.15
CA VAL A 234 7.52 13.64 -19.24
C VAL A 234 8.02 13.39 -20.67
N LEU A 235 7.21 13.67 -21.69
CA LEU A 235 7.63 13.55 -23.09
C LEU A 235 8.82 14.50 -23.41
N GLN A 236 8.77 15.73 -22.92
CA GLN A 236 9.88 16.68 -23.08
C GLN A 236 11.15 16.20 -22.35
N GLU A 237 11.03 15.65 -21.15
CA GLU A 237 12.15 15.03 -20.42
C GLU A 237 12.75 13.85 -21.22
N CYS A 238 11.93 12.98 -21.79
CA CYS A 238 12.37 11.86 -22.62
C CYS A 238 13.15 12.35 -23.87
N VAL A 239 12.63 13.36 -24.55
CA VAL A 239 13.30 13.97 -25.72
C VAL A 239 14.64 14.59 -25.32
N ALA A 240 14.71 15.27 -24.19
CA ALA A 240 15.95 15.84 -23.67
C ALA A 240 17.01 14.76 -23.38
N VAL A 241 16.62 13.66 -22.76
CA VAL A 241 17.52 12.52 -22.47
C VAL A 241 18.02 11.86 -23.76
N GLN A 242 17.16 11.71 -24.77
CA GLN A 242 17.53 11.11 -26.05
C GLN A 242 18.50 11.98 -26.85
N ASN A 243 18.34 13.30 -26.83
CA ASN A 243 19.12 14.23 -27.64
C ASN A 243 20.32 14.85 -26.91
N SER A 244 20.37 14.71 -25.59
CA SER A 244 21.43 15.32 -24.77
C SER A 244 21.80 14.38 -23.61
N CYS A 245 21.43 14.74 -22.36
CA CYS A 245 21.68 13.91 -21.20
C CYS A 245 20.59 14.13 -20.13
N GLY A 246 20.48 13.18 -19.19
CA GLY A 246 19.59 13.28 -18.06
C GLY A 246 20.26 12.83 -16.77
N ILE A 247 19.75 13.33 -15.65
CA ILE A 247 20.14 12.94 -14.29
C ILE A 247 18.91 12.45 -13.56
N THR A 248 19.02 11.32 -12.91
CA THR A 248 17.93 10.75 -12.08
C THR A 248 18.41 10.51 -10.66
N ASP A 249 17.57 10.86 -9.68
CA ASP A 249 17.81 10.54 -8.26
C ASP A 249 17.36 9.10 -7.96
N ILE A 250 18.35 8.22 -7.76
CA ILE A 250 18.14 6.82 -7.39
C ILE A 250 18.41 6.55 -5.90
N SER A 251 18.42 7.57 -5.05
CA SER A 251 18.76 7.45 -3.62
C SER A 251 17.84 6.46 -2.88
N GLY A 252 16.59 6.36 -3.26
CA GLY A 252 15.63 5.42 -2.69
C GLY A 252 15.89 3.93 -3.00
N THR A 253 16.76 3.63 -3.95
CA THR A 253 17.13 2.26 -4.30
C THR A 253 18.23 1.76 -3.35
N ALA A 254 18.14 0.53 -2.86
CA ALA A 254 19.18 -0.08 -2.03
C ALA A 254 20.48 -0.27 -2.83
N LYS A 255 21.62 -0.04 -2.19
CA LYS A 255 22.96 -0.22 -2.77
C LYS A 255 23.77 -1.16 -1.90
N PHE A 256 24.34 -2.19 -2.52
CA PHE A 256 25.19 -3.16 -1.86
C PHE A 256 26.55 -3.20 -2.53
N ARG A 257 27.61 -3.27 -1.73
CA ARG A 257 28.96 -3.55 -2.22
C ARG A 257 29.30 -4.99 -1.83
N ILE A 258 29.60 -5.81 -2.83
CA ILE A 258 30.05 -7.18 -2.64
C ILE A 258 31.54 -7.22 -2.92
N THR A 259 32.33 -7.69 -1.95
CA THR A 259 33.80 -7.73 -2.04
C THR A 259 34.32 -9.11 -1.63
N GLY A 260 35.54 -9.41 -2.08
CA GLY A 260 36.23 -10.66 -1.77
C GLY A 260 36.56 -11.47 -3.04
N LYS A 261 37.44 -12.44 -2.91
CA LYS A 261 37.94 -13.26 -4.05
C LYS A 261 36.82 -14.01 -4.80
N ASP A 262 35.74 -14.33 -4.13
CA ASP A 262 34.62 -15.11 -4.70
C ASP A 262 33.42 -14.20 -5.08
N ALA A 263 33.53 -12.87 -4.95
CA ALA A 263 32.41 -11.93 -5.15
C ALA A 263 31.76 -12.09 -6.53
N PHE A 264 32.55 -12.17 -7.60
CA PHE A 264 32.05 -12.37 -8.94
C PHE A 264 31.30 -13.70 -9.08
N LYS A 265 31.91 -14.80 -8.64
CA LYS A 265 31.31 -16.14 -8.73
C LYS A 265 30.01 -16.22 -7.92
N PHE A 266 29.98 -15.60 -6.75
CA PHE A 266 28.78 -15.53 -5.92
C PHE A 266 27.64 -14.83 -6.66
N LEU A 267 27.89 -13.64 -7.21
CA LEU A 267 26.87 -12.90 -7.94
C LEU A 267 26.47 -13.58 -9.26
N ASP A 268 27.42 -14.16 -9.98
CA ASP A 268 27.15 -14.88 -11.23
C ASP A 268 26.23 -16.08 -11.03
N ASN A 269 26.41 -16.82 -9.92
CA ASN A 269 25.51 -17.91 -9.55
C ASN A 269 24.07 -17.49 -9.21
N LEU A 270 23.88 -16.24 -8.79
CA LEU A 270 22.54 -15.70 -8.47
C LEU A 270 21.89 -15.02 -9.68
N SER A 271 22.67 -14.63 -10.65
CA SER A 271 22.24 -13.81 -11.79
C SER A 271 21.71 -14.65 -12.93
N CYS A 272 20.59 -14.25 -13.51
CA CYS A 272 20.06 -14.90 -14.71
C CYS A 272 20.79 -14.47 -15.98
N ASN A 273 21.33 -13.24 -15.98
CA ASN A 273 22.10 -12.71 -17.11
C ASN A 273 23.59 -12.79 -16.81
N LYS A 274 24.39 -12.88 -17.88
CA LYS A 274 25.84 -12.80 -17.79
C LYS A 274 26.28 -11.47 -17.18
N LEU A 275 27.07 -11.53 -16.14
CA LEU A 275 27.60 -10.34 -15.47
C LEU A 275 28.68 -9.62 -16.29
N PRO A 276 28.86 -8.30 -16.06
CA PRO A 276 29.96 -7.55 -16.66
C PRO A 276 31.32 -8.17 -16.30
N SER A 277 32.13 -8.47 -17.32
CA SER A 277 33.46 -9.04 -17.12
C SER A 277 34.57 -7.99 -16.93
N ASN A 278 34.32 -6.75 -17.36
CA ASN A 278 35.29 -5.66 -17.31
C ASN A 278 34.87 -4.59 -16.29
N ASP A 279 35.85 -3.97 -15.67
CA ASP A 279 35.65 -2.86 -14.74
C ASP A 279 35.02 -1.65 -15.46
N GLY A 280 34.18 -0.90 -14.74
CA GLY A 280 33.41 0.22 -15.28
C GLY A 280 32.19 -0.18 -16.10
N ARG A 281 31.95 -1.46 -16.33
CA ARG A 281 30.77 -1.94 -17.03
C ARG A 281 29.61 -2.20 -16.07
N ILE A 282 28.39 -1.99 -16.59
CA ILE A 282 27.12 -2.16 -15.89
C ILE A 282 26.26 -3.16 -16.66
N GLY A 283 25.57 -4.02 -15.96
CA GLY A 283 24.60 -4.96 -16.53
C GLY A 283 23.33 -5.05 -15.66
N LEU A 284 22.20 -5.18 -16.31
CA LEU A 284 20.92 -5.48 -15.66
C LEU A 284 20.76 -6.99 -15.57
N THR A 285 20.31 -7.48 -14.41
CA THR A 285 20.04 -8.90 -14.22
C THR A 285 18.86 -9.10 -13.25
N LEU A 286 18.29 -10.30 -13.28
CA LEU A 286 17.27 -10.75 -12.36
C LEU A 286 17.85 -11.82 -11.45
N PHE A 287 17.37 -11.87 -10.22
CA PHE A 287 17.54 -12.98 -9.31
C PHE A 287 16.22 -13.73 -9.22
N HIS A 288 16.27 -15.04 -9.42
CA HIS A 288 15.07 -15.88 -9.38
C HIS A 288 15.05 -16.80 -8.16
N ALA A 289 13.85 -17.11 -7.70
CA ALA A 289 13.63 -18.26 -6.84
C ALA A 289 13.82 -19.58 -7.63
N PRO A 290 14.05 -20.71 -6.95
CA PRO A 290 14.18 -22.01 -7.61
C PRO A 290 13.02 -22.38 -8.54
N MET A 291 11.82 -21.85 -8.28
CA MET A 291 10.61 -22.05 -9.09
C MET A 291 10.50 -21.06 -10.27
N GLY A 292 11.51 -20.23 -10.51
CA GLY A 292 11.54 -19.25 -11.61
C GLY A 292 10.88 -17.91 -11.31
N GLY A 293 10.27 -17.72 -10.13
CA GLY A 293 9.70 -16.44 -9.72
C GLY A 293 10.78 -15.38 -9.50
N ILE A 294 10.54 -14.14 -9.96
CA ILE A 294 11.47 -13.02 -9.79
C ILE A 294 11.52 -12.63 -8.31
N GLN A 295 12.70 -12.70 -7.72
CA GLN A 295 12.97 -12.26 -6.35
C GLN A 295 13.47 -10.81 -6.30
N ALA A 296 14.32 -10.43 -7.25
CA ALA A 296 14.84 -9.08 -7.33
C ALA A 296 15.31 -8.74 -8.75
N GLU A 297 15.20 -7.49 -9.13
CA GLU A 297 15.86 -6.87 -10.29
C GLU A 297 17.05 -6.08 -9.76
N GLN A 298 18.22 -6.30 -10.38
CA GLN A 298 19.47 -5.69 -9.95
C GLN A 298 20.23 -5.08 -11.12
N THR A 299 20.77 -3.89 -10.90
CA THR A 299 21.81 -3.33 -11.74
C THR A 299 23.16 -3.64 -11.10
N VAL A 300 23.98 -4.44 -11.76
CA VAL A 300 25.30 -4.84 -11.26
C VAL A 300 26.37 -4.02 -11.97
N SER A 301 27.12 -3.26 -11.19
CA SER A 301 28.29 -2.51 -11.67
C SER A 301 29.56 -3.19 -11.21
N ARG A 302 30.48 -3.48 -12.12
CA ARG A 302 31.81 -3.95 -11.76
C ARG A 302 32.72 -2.76 -11.50
N ILE A 303 33.28 -2.72 -10.32
CA ILE A 303 34.26 -1.73 -9.87
C ILE A 303 35.51 -2.46 -9.39
N ASN A 304 36.69 -1.82 -9.47
CA ASN A 304 37.98 -2.41 -9.11
C ASN A 304 37.97 -3.03 -7.70
#